data_a7966bb03cbb733062ff604b94f2dc2c
#
_entry.id   a7966bb03cbb733062ff604b94f2dc2c
#
_cell.length_a   1.000
_cell.length_b   1.000
_cell.length_c   1.000
_cell.angle_alpha   90.00
_cell.angle_beta   90.00
_cell.angle_gamma   90.00
#
_symmetry.space_group_name_H-M   'P 1'
#
loop_
_entity.id
_entity.type
_entity.pdbx_description
1 polymer ?
#
loop_
_entity_poly.entity_id
_entity_poly.type
_entity_poly.pdbx_seq_one_letter_code
_entity_poly.pdbx_strand_id
1 'polypeptide(L)'
;VIVDVVANHFTSDWSAIDSDWQNKDYFHSRSNCGGNDGDQINYSSRRDVTQCHLLGLWDLNTQNQYVADRMQDFLKTAVADGVDGFRFDAAKHVELPTEVFDNKTSNYWNTILNNGSQFQYGEVLQGDSGLDYKAYADLFANNSSDGGGNTASNYGKSVRAAISSGNLSTKMVQNIDTGGAKEDQLVTWVESHDNYANGDKEST
;
A
#
# COMPACT_ATOMS: atom_id res chain seq x y z
N VAL A 1 -16.66 -10.01 -2.90
CA VAL A 1 -15.39 -10.48 -2.25
C VAL A 1 -14.30 -9.47 -2.50
N ILE A 2 -13.59 -9.03 -1.45
CA ILE A 2 -12.38 -8.21 -1.56
C ILE A 2 -11.17 -9.12 -1.32
N VAL A 3 -10.21 -9.08 -2.23
CA VAL A 3 -8.97 -9.86 -2.14
C VAL A 3 -7.81 -8.94 -1.74
N ASP A 4 -6.97 -9.44 -0.84
CA ASP A 4 -5.74 -8.76 -0.42
C ASP A 4 -4.62 -9.08 -1.41
N VAL A 5 -3.99 -8.06 -1.97
CA VAL A 5 -2.99 -8.17 -3.03
C VAL A 5 -1.68 -7.55 -2.59
N VAL A 6 -0.64 -8.37 -2.53
CA VAL A 6 0.73 -7.91 -2.31
C VAL A 6 1.30 -7.47 -3.67
N ALA A 7 1.13 -6.19 -3.98
CA ALA A 7 1.51 -5.61 -5.27
C ALA A 7 2.86 -4.86 -5.24
N ASN A 8 3.46 -4.70 -4.06
CA ASN A 8 4.72 -3.99 -3.87
C ASN A 8 5.94 -4.93 -3.94
N HIS A 9 5.85 -6.14 -3.39
CA HIS A 9 7.01 -6.99 -3.16
C HIS A 9 6.68 -8.47 -3.24
N PHE A 10 7.73 -9.28 -3.30
CA PHE A 10 7.66 -10.75 -3.17
C PHE A 10 8.36 -11.19 -1.87
N THR A 11 8.65 -12.49 -1.75
CA THR A 11 9.41 -13.05 -0.63
C THR A 11 10.85 -12.51 -0.57
N SER A 12 11.49 -12.60 0.59
CA SER A 12 12.93 -12.31 0.75
C SER A 12 13.83 -13.39 0.14
N ASP A 13 13.32 -14.63 0.03
CA ASP A 13 14.05 -15.75 -0.54
C ASP A 13 13.94 -15.77 -2.07
N TRP A 14 15.03 -15.40 -2.75
CA TRP A 14 15.10 -15.40 -4.21
C TRP A 14 14.76 -16.77 -4.82
N SER A 15 15.16 -17.85 -4.18
CA SER A 15 14.94 -19.20 -4.69
C SER A 15 13.47 -19.65 -4.61
N ALA A 16 12.67 -19.00 -3.77
CA ALA A 16 11.25 -19.25 -3.63
C ALA A 16 10.40 -18.42 -4.62
N ILE A 17 11.00 -17.48 -5.34
CA ILE A 17 10.32 -16.72 -6.39
C ILE A 17 10.13 -17.65 -7.59
N ASP A 18 8.94 -17.64 -8.18
CA ASP A 18 8.65 -18.39 -9.40
C ASP A 18 9.65 -18.05 -10.52
N SER A 19 10.07 -19.06 -11.30
CA SER A 19 11.08 -18.92 -12.34
C SER A 19 10.76 -17.84 -13.38
N ASP A 20 9.49 -17.63 -13.69
CA ASP A 20 9.04 -16.60 -14.64
C ASP A 20 9.24 -15.17 -14.10
N TRP A 21 9.43 -15.04 -12.79
CA TRP A 21 9.73 -13.78 -12.12
C TRP A 21 11.21 -13.63 -11.74
N GLN A 22 12.02 -14.67 -11.90
CA GLN A 22 13.45 -14.65 -11.52
C GLN A 22 14.32 -13.85 -12.52
N ASN A 23 13.93 -12.61 -12.81
CA ASN A 23 14.72 -11.64 -13.55
C ASN A 23 14.98 -10.41 -12.68
N LYS A 24 16.23 -10.05 -12.46
CA LYS A 24 16.63 -8.91 -11.61
C LYS A 24 16.08 -7.57 -12.09
N ASP A 25 15.81 -7.40 -13.39
CA ASP A 25 15.23 -6.18 -13.94
C ASP A 25 13.76 -5.96 -13.52
N TYR A 26 13.11 -7.00 -12.97
CA TYR A 26 11.75 -6.91 -12.45
C TYR A 26 11.69 -6.39 -11.01
N PHE A 27 12.84 -6.16 -10.38
CA PHE A 27 12.96 -5.69 -9.01
C PHE A 27 13.84 -4.44 -8.94
N HIS A 28 13.57 -3.58 -7.98
CA HIS A 28 14.43 -2.44 -7.71
C HIS A 28 15.80 -2.90 -7.20
N SER A 29 16.84 -2.13 -7.57
CA SER A 29 18.20 -2.42 -7.14
C SER A 29 18.41 -2.06 -5.67
N ARG A 30 19.03 -2.95 -4.92
CA ARG A 30 19.43 -2.72 -3.52
C ARG A 30 20.59 -1.72 -3.36
N SER A 31 21.30 -1.40 -4.45
CA SER A 31 22.55 -0.64 -4.41
C SER A 31 22.41 0.81 -3.93
N ASN A 32 21.20 1.37 -3.99
CA ASN A 32 20.91 2.75 -3.62
C ASN A 32 20.18 2.88 -2.27
N CYS A 33 20.03 1.79 -1.54
CA CYS A 33 19.30 1.71 -0.28
C CYS A 33 20.24 1.40 0.87
N GLY A 34 19.89 1.82 2.09
CA GLY A 34 20.64 1.50 3.29
C GLY A 34 20.49 0.03 3.71
N GLY A 35 21.30 -0.40 4.68
CA GLY A 35 21.32 -1.78 5.16
C GLY A 35 22.11 -2.74 4.26
N ASN A 36 22.29 -3.99 4.71
CA ASN A 36 23.03 -5.00 3.98
C ASN A 36 22.27 -5.55 2.76
N ASP A 37 20.95 -5.56 2.86
CA ASP A 37 20.03 -6.10 1.87
C ASP A 37 19.12 -5.04 1.23
N GLY A 38 19.46 -3.75 1.38
CA GLY A 38 18.63 -2.65 0.89
C GLY A 38 17.32 -2.48 1.67
N ASP A 39 17.25 -2.99 2.89
CA ASP A 39 16.08 -3.06 3.75
C ASP A 39 15.97 -1.91 4.77
N GLN A 40 16.96 -1.02 4.79
CA GLN A 40 16.93 0.16 5.67
C GLN A 40 16.23 1.32 4.97
N ILE A 41 14.93 1.45 5.21
CA ILE A 41 14.10 2.50 4.64
C ILE A 41 14.18 3.77 5.49
N ASN A 42 14.52 4.89 4.86
CA ASN A 42 14.36 6.21 5.46
C ASN A 42 12.95 6.76 5.15
N TYR A 43 12.05 6.67 6.11
CA TYR A 43 10.66 7.14 5.97
C TYR A 43 10.51 8.68 5.80
N SER A 44 11.60 9.42 5.84
CA SER A 44 11.63 10.84 5.46
C SER A 44 11.96 11.06 3.97
N SER A 45 12.23 9.99 3.22
CA SER A 45 12.57 9.99 1.80
C SER A 45 11.56 9.18 1.02
N ARG A 46 10.73 9.82 0.21
CA ARG A 46 9.77 9.12 -0.66
C ARG A 46 10.45 8.11 -1.59
N ARG A 47 11.65 8.47 -2.07
CA ARG A 47 12.44 7.56 -2.89
C ARG A 47 12.78 6.26 -2.13
N ASP A 48 13.24 6.37 -0.89
CA ASP A 48 13.59 5.18 -0.10
C ASP A 48 12.34 4.34 0.21
N VAL A 49 11.23 5.00 0.55
CA VAL A 49 9.97 4.31 0.84
C VAL A 49 9.48 3.50 -0.36
N THR A 50 9.70 3.98 -1.59
CA THR A 50 9.14 3.37 -2.81
C THR A 50 10.13 2.57 -3.65
N GLN A 51 11.42 2.59 -3.33
CA GLN A 51 12.45 1.94 -4.16
C GLN A 51 13.34 0.99 -3.35
N CYS A 52 13.15 0.94 -2.02
CA CYS A 52 13.95 0.09 -1.14
C CYS A 52 13.14 -1.10 -0.63
N HIS A 53 13.84 -2.17 -0.34
CA HIS A 53 13.24 -3.44 0.04
C HIS A 53 12.61 -3.38 1.44
N LEU A 54 11.28 -3.39 1.52
CA LEU A 54 10.55 -3.44 2.77
C LEU A 54 10.90 -4.74 3.52
N LEU A 55 11.54 -4.62 4.69
CA LEU A 55 11.95 -5.78 5.51
C LEU A 55 12.79 -6.83 4.75
N GLY A 56 13.56 -6.40 3.74
CA GLY A 56 14.36 -7.29 2.91
C GLY A 56 13.59 -8.09 1.85
N LEU A 57 12.30 -7.84 1.71
CA LEU A 57 11.45 -8.44 0.67
C LEU A 57 11.84 -7.89 -0.71
N TRP A 58 11.81 -8.74 -1.73
CA TRP A 58 12.15 -8.31 -3.09
C TRP A 58 11.12 -7.33 -3.63
N ASP A 59 11.51 -6.06 -3.73
CA ASP A 59 10.69 -4.94 -4.13
C ASP A 59 10.52 -4.90 -5.65
N LEU A 60 9.28 -4.90 -6.13
CA LEU A 60 8.98 -4.92 -7.56
C LEU A 60 9.38 -3.60 -8.23
N ASN A 61 10.04 -3.68 -9.37
CA ASN A 61 10.36 -2.53 -10.20
C ASN A 61 9.09 -2.00 -10.88
N THR A 62 8.37 -1.16 -10.18
CA THR A 62 7.10 -0.55 -10.61
C THR A 62 7.26 0.41 -11.80
N GLN A 63 8.49 0.78 -12.14
CA GLN A 63 8.83 1.54 -13.36
C GLN A 63 9.01 0.63 -14.59
N ASN A 64 8.92 -0.69 -14.42
CA ASN A 64 9.01 -1.66 -15.50
C ASN A 64 7.60 -2.04 -15.98
N GLN A 65 7.28 -1.69 -17.24
CA GLN A 65 5.95 -1.92 -17.81
C GLN A 65 5.57 -3.42 -17.82
N TYR A 66 6.51 -4.32 -18.05
CA TYR A 66 6.26 -5.75 -18.02
C TYR A 66 5.75 -6.22 -16.64
N VAL A 67 6.32 -5.67 -15.56
CA VAL A 67 5.87 -5.95 -14.18
C VAL A 67 4.43 -5.48 -13.98
N ALA A 68 4.12 -4.26 -14.44
CA ALA A 68 2.77 -3.70 -14.37
C ALA A 68 1.75 -4.54 -15.16
N ASP A 69 2.10 -4.94 -16.39
CA ASP A 69 1.22 -5.73 -17.26
C ASP A 69 0.92 -7.11 -16.64
N ARG A 70 1.94 -7.79 -16.11
CA ARG A 70 1.73 -9.10 -15.45
C ARG A 70 0.88 -9.00 -14.19
N MET A 71 1.05 -7.95 -13.39
CA MET A 71 0.20 -7.73 -12.23
C MET A 71 -1.24 -7.42 -12.65
N GLN A 72 -1.43 -6.62 -13.69
CA GLN A 72 -2.76 -6.34 -14.22
C GLN A 72 -3.46 -7.62 -14.72
N ASP A 73 -2.74 -8.49 -15.43
CA ASP A 73 -3.29 -9.75 -15.93
C ASP A 73 -3.74 -10.67 -14.79
N PHE A 74 -2.96 -10.73 -13.71
CA PHE A 74 -3.36 -11.44 -12.49
C PHE A 74 -4.66 -10.87 -11.89
N LEU A 75 -4.76 -9.55 -11.75
CA LEU A 75 -5.95 -8.90 -11.19
C LEU A 75 -7.18 -9.09 -12.08
N LYS A 76 -7.04 -8.97 -13.41
CA LYS A 76 -8.13 -9.24 -14.37
C LYS A 76 -8.61 -10.69 -14.32
N THR A 77 -7.69 -11.62 -14.13
CA THR A 77 -8.05 -13.04 -13.95
C THR A 77 -8.87 -13.22 -12.68
N ALA A 78 -8.44 -12.62 -11.56
CA ALA A 78 -9.18 -12.69 -10.31
C ALA A 78 -10.60 -12.08 -10.43
N VAL A 79 -10.74 -10.94 -11.14
CA VAL A 79 -12.07 -10.35 -11.43
C VAL A 79 -12.92 -11.28 -12.28
N ALA A 80 -12.35 -11.92 -13.30
CA ALA A 80 -13.06 -12.89 -14.14
C ALA A 80 -13.54 -14.13 -13.33
N ASP A 81 -12.80 -14.46 -12.26
CA ASP A 81 -13.15 -15.54 -11.32
C ASP A 81 -14.15 -15.08 -10.22
N GLY A 82 -14.61 -13.83 -10.25
CA GLY A 82 -15.68 -13.31 -9.40
C GLY A 82 -15.22 -12.46 -8.20
N VAL A 83 -14.02 -11.90 -8.24
CA VAL A 83 -13.56 -10.91 -7.24
C VAL A 83 -14.21 -9.56 -7.54
N ASP A 84 -14.82 -8.94 -6.52
CA ASP A 84 -15.48 -7.63 -6.63
C ASP A 84 -14.51 -6.45 -6.44
N GLY A 85 -13.42 -6.65 -5.68
CA GLY A 85 -12.49 -5.58 -5.39
C GLY A 85 -11.19 -6.04 -4.77
N PHE A 86 -10.30 -5.07 -4.54
CA PHE A 86 -8.96 -5.32 -4.02
C PHE A 86 -8.57 -4.38 -2.87
N ARG A 87 -7.87 -4.94 -1.89
CA ARG A 87 -7.00 -4.22 -0.97
C ARG A 87 -5.56 -4.36 -1.48
N PHE A 88 -4.87 -3.28 -1.70
CA PHE A 88 -3.46 -3.31 -2.05
C PHE A 88 -2.60 -3.13 -0.79
N ASP A 89 -1.91 -4.21 -0.43
CA ASP A 89 -0.96 -4.24 0.67
C ASP A 89 0.21 -3.28 0.42
N ALA A 90 0.74 -2.67 1.49
CA ALA A 90 1.90 -1.78 1.45
C ALA A 90 1.84 -0.71 0.35
N ALA A 91 0.65 -0.19 0.02
CA ALA A 91 0.43 0.68 -1.14
C ALA A 91 1.27 1.97 -1.12
N LYS A 92 1.61 2.50 0.07
CA LYS A 92 2.49 3.68 0.18
C LYS A 92 3.92 3.42 -0.30
N HIS A 93 4.31 2.15 -0.41
CA HIS A 93 5.63 1.71 -0.88
C HIS A 93 5.72 1.61 -2.41
N VAL A 94 4.64 1.88 -3.12
CA VAL A 94 4.62 2.07 -4.57
C VAL A 94 4.44 3.54 -4.88
N GLU A 95 5.29 4.11 -5.73
CA GLU A 95 5.26 5.53 -6.06
C GLU A 95 3.98 5.95 -6.78
N LEU A 96 3.53 7.17 -6.51
CA LEU A 96 2.44 7.79 -7.26
C LEU A 96 2.88 8.08 -8.71
N PRO A 97 1.95 8.09 -9.68
CA PRO A 97 2.27 8.40 -11.09
C PRO A 97 2.89 9.77 -11.31
N THR A 98 2.77 10.67 -10.32
CA THR A 98 3.34 12.03 -10.35
C THR A 98 4.74 12.12 -9.75
N GLU A 99 5.17 11.10 -9.01
CA GLU A 99 6.52 11.06 -8.43
C GLU A 99 7.55 10.67 -9.49
N VAL A 100 8.72 11.30 -9.43
CA VAL A 100 9.80 11.10 -10.40
C VAL A 100 11.06 10.67 -9.67
N PHE A 101 11.54 9.45 -9.93
CA PHE A 101 12.78 8.92 -9.39
C PHE A 101 13.71 8.49 -10.53
N ASP A 102 14.99 8.86 -10.44
CA ASP A 102 16.00 8.56 -11.44
C ASP A 102 15.58 9.00 -12.88
N ASN A 103 14.90 10.16 -12.98
CA ASN A 103 14.31 10.73 -14.20
C ASN A 103 13.22 9.84 -14.86
N LYS A 104 12.57 8.98 -14.09
CA LYS A 104 11.47 8.12 -14.55
C LYS A 104 10.24 8.34 -13.68
N THR A 105 9.08 8.23 -14.29
CA THR A 105 7.79 8.07 -13.62
C THR A 105 7.35 6.62 -13.71
N SER A 106 6.43 6.22 -12.85
CA SER A 106 5.79 4.90 -12.90
C SER A 106 4.38 5.02 -13.48
N ASN A 107 4.05 4.12 -14.39
CA ASN A 107 2.68 3.94 -14.86
C ASN A 107 1.98 2.76 -14.15
N TYR A 108 2.61 2.21 -13.12
CA TYR A 108 2.16 0.99 -12.46
C TYR A 108 0.73 1.08 -11.97
N TRP A 109 0.42 2.06 -11.13
CA TRP A 109 -0.94 2.24 -10.62
C TRP A 109 -1.97 2.43 -11.73
N ASN A 110 -1.69 3.27 -12.73
CA ASN A 110 -2.61 3.49 -13.84
C ASN A 110 -2.89 2.19 -14.62
N THR A 111 -1.90 1.30 -14.70
CA THR A 111 -2.03 0.01 -15.36
C THR A 111 -2.84 -0.96 -14.49
N ILE A 112 -2.40 -1.21 -13.25
CA ILE A 112 -2.97 -2.28 -12.44
C ILE A 112 -4.37 -1.94 -11.89
N LEU A 113 -4.69 -0.67 -11.67
CA LEU A 113 -6.02 -0.26 -11.23
C LEU A 113 -7.08 -0.33 -12.35
N ASN A 114 -6.66 -0.41 -13.61
CA ASN A 114 -7.53 -0.68 -14.74
C ASN A 114 -7.75 -2.19 -14.91
N ASN A 115 -8.36 -2.83 -13.92
CA ASN A 115 -8.55 -4.27 -13.84
C ASN A 115 -10.01 -4.73 -13.93
N GLY A 116 -10.96 -3.79 -13.89
CA GLY A 116 -12.40 -4.08 -14.00
C GLY A 116 -13.12 -4.35 -12.68
N SER A 117 -12.41 -4.27 -11.54
CA SER A 117 -13.04 -4.40 -10.22
C SER A 117 -13.87 -3.18 -9.84
N GLN A 118 -14.81 -3.37 -8.92
CA GLN A 118 -15.77 -2.33 -8.50
C GLN A 118 -15.21 -1.44 -7.39
N PHE A 119 -14.46 -2.02 -6.45
CA PHE A 119 -13.95 -1.31 -5.27
C PHE A 119 -12.46 -1.59 -5.06
N GLN A 120 -11.66 -0.53 -4.88
CA GLN A 120 -10.23 -0.67 -4.67
C GLN A 120 -9.74 0.29 -3.58
N TYR A 121 -8.89 -0.20 -2.69
CA TYR A 121 -8.25 0.65 -1.69
C TYR A 121 -6.84 0.20 -1.36
N GLY A 122 -6.04 1.17 -0.93
CA GLY A 122 -4.66 0.93 -0.53
C GLY A 122 -4.47 0.90 0.97
N GLU A 123 -3.59 0.02 1.43
CA GLU A 123 -3.02 0.18 2.75
C GLU A 123 -1.98 1.31 2.71
N VAL A 124 -2.39 2.47 3.19
CA VAL A 124 -1.54 3.66 3.26
C VAL A 124 -1.48 4.13 4.71
N LEU A 125 -0.47 3.67 5.45
CA LEU A 125 -0.27 4.09 6.84
C LEU A 125 0.21 5.54 6.89
N GLN A 126 -0.51 6.36 7.65
CA GLN A 126 -0.23 7.78 7.79
C GLN A 126 1.00 8.03 8.68
N GLY A 127 1.67 9.15 8.49
CA GLY A 127 2.71 9.67 9.37
C GLY A 127 4.09 9.86 8.74
N ASP A 128 4.34 9.35 7.54
CA ASP A 128 5.62 9.52 6.86
C ASP A 128 5.77 10.95 6.33
N SER A 129 6.98 11.50 6.41
CA SER A 129 7.29 12.80 5.82
C SER A 129 7.23 12.72 4.28
N GLY A 130 6.51 13.65 3.67
CA GLY A 130 6.37 13.72 2.21
C GLY A 130 5.34 12.74 1.62
N LEU A 131 4.64 11.95 2.43
CA LEU A 131 3.54 11.12 1.96
C LEU A 131 2.34 12.00 1.56
N ASP A 132 1.96 11.98 0.30
CA ASP A 132 0.69 12.56 -0.15
C ASP A 132 -0.45 11.55 0.00
N TYR A 133 -0.94 11.41 1.24
CA TYR A 133 -2.01 10.47 1.58
C TYR A 133 -3.29 10.71 0.76
N LYS A 134 -3.61 12.01 0.51
CA LYS A 134 -4.77 12.37 -0.29
C LYS A 134 -4.63 11.93 -1.74
N ALA A 135 -3.45 12.04 -2.32
CA ALA A 135 -3.24 11.61 -3.70
C ALA A 135 -3.45 10.11 -3.88
N TYR A 136 -3.05 9.29 -2.90
CA TYR A 136 -3.39 7.85 -2.92
C TYR A 136 -4.90 7.62 -2.78
N ALA A 137 -5.58 8.32 -1.87
CA ALA A 137 -7.03 8.18 -1.71
C ALA A 137 -7.79 8.55 -2.99
N ASP A 138 -7.42 9.66 -3.63
CA ASP A 138 -7.98 10.08 -4.90
C ASP A 138 -7.67 9.07 -6.02
N LEU A 139 -6.47 8.51 -6.05
CA LEU A 139 -6.05 7.53 -7.04
C LEU A 139 -6.95 6.29 -7.01
N PHE A 140 -7.17 5.70 -5.83
CA PHE A 140 -8.01 4.52 -5.69
C PHE A 140 -9.49 4.85 -5.95
N ALA A 141 -10.00 5.96 -5.41
CA ALA A 141 -11.38 6.37 -5.62
C ALA A 141 -11.71 6.65 -7.09
N ASN A 142 -10.80 7.29 -7.82
CA ASN A 142 -11.00 7.63 -9.23
C ASN A 142 -10.90 6.43 -10.19
N ASN A 143 -10.35 5.32 -9.73
CA ASN A 143 -10.19 4.09 -10.50
C ASN A 143 -11.13 2.96 -10.03
N SER A 144 -12.19 3.30 -9.31
CA SER A 144 -13.20 2.35 -8.81
C SER A 144 -14.59 2.84 -9.17
N SER A 145 -15.50 1.93 -9.57
CA SER A 145 -16.88 2.29 -9.92
C SER A 145 -17.74 2.56 -8.69
N ASP A 146 -17.49 1.84 -7.59
CA ASP A 146 -18.27 1.90 -6.35
C ASP A 146 -17.51 2.60 -5.21
N GLY A 147 -16.55 3.43 -5.56
CA GLY A 147 -15.70 4.11 -4.59
C GLY A 147 -14.41 3.36 -4.26
N GLY A 148 -13.60 3.97 -3.42
CA GLY A 148 -12.30 3.45 -3.02
C GLY A 148 -11.54 4.47 -2.19
N GLY A 149 -10.34 4.17 -1.78
CA GLY A 149 -9.54 5.11 -0.99
C GLY A 149 -8.39 4.45 -0.23
N ASN A 150 -8.17 4.88 1.00
CA ASN A 150 -7.07 4.40 1.83
C ASN A 150 -7.56 3.86 3.17
N THR A 151 -6.75 2.99 3.78
CA THR A 151 -6.92 2.62 5.19
C THR A 151 -6.76 3.83 6.10
N ALA A 152 -7.71 4.04 7.01
CA ALA A 152 -7.72 5.15 7.97
C ALA A 152 -7.03 4.73 9.28
N SER A 153 -5.70 4.61 9.29
CA SER A 153 -4.93 4.14 10.46
C SER A 153 -5.09 5.04 11.69
N ASN A 154 -5.18 6.36 11.51
CA ASN A 154 -5.41 7.30 12.60
C ASN A 154 -6.78 7.12 13.27
N TYR A 155 -7.80 6.65 12.53
CA TYR A 155 -9.10 6.31 13.11
C TYR A 155 -8.96 5.15 14.11
N GLY A 156 -8.39 4.03 13.67
CA GLY A 156 -8.18 2.86 14.51
C GLY A 156 -7.35 3.18 15.76
N LYS A 157 -6.24 3.90 15.58
CA LYS A 157 -5.40 4.36 16.69
C LYS A 157 -6.18 5.18 17.72
N SER A 158 -7.02 6.12 17.27
CA SER A 158 -7.82 6.96 18.15
C SER A 158 -8.87 6.16 18.91
N VAL A 159 -9.53 5.19 18.25
CA VAL A 159 -10.53 4.33 18.90
C VAL A 159 -9.88 3.42 19.94
N ARG A 160 -8.74 2.77 19.60
CA ARG A 160 -8.03 1.93 20.56
C ARG A 160 -7.56 2.70 21.79
N ALA A 161 -6.96 3.88 21.58
CA ALA A 161 -6.54 4.75 22.68
C ALA A 161 -7.73 5.16 23.58
N ALA A 162 -8.90 5.36 22.98
CA ALA A 162 -10.13 5.65 23.71
C ALA A 162 -10.56 4.49 24.61
N ILE A 163 -10.57 3.29 24.05
CA ILE A 163 -10.93 2.07 24.77
C ILE A 163 -9.96 1.85 25.93
N SER A 164 -8.66 1.91 25.68
CA SER A 164 -7.62 1.68 26.69
C SER A 164 -7.67 2.71 27.83
N SER A 165 -8.02 3.97 27.55
CA SER A 165 -8.14 5.01 28.58
C SER A 165 -9.48 5.00 29.33
N GLY A 166 -10.44 4.18 28.91
CA GLY A 166 -11.81 4.18 29.44
C GLY A 166 -12.62 5.44 29.09
N ASN A 167 -12.12 6.25 28.16
CA ASN A 167 -12.73 7.51 27.78
C ASN A 167 -13.43 7.40 26.42
N LEU A 168 -14.54 6.65 26.40
CA LEU A 168 -15.36 6.46 25.21
C LEU A 168 -16.25 7.68 24.96
N SER A 169 -15.78 8.59 24.14
CA SER A 169 -16.56 9.76 23.72
C SER A 169 -16.52 9.84 22.18
N THR A 170 -17.65 10.14 21.56
CA THR A 170 -17.73 10.38 20.11
C THR A 170 -16.79 11.50 19.64
N LYS A 171 -16.37 12.39 20.55
CA LYS A 171 -15.38 13.43 20.24
C LYS A 171 -13.99 12.86 19.90
N MET A 172 -13.70 11.61 20.22
CA MET A 172 -12.40 10.98 19.97
C MET A 172 -12.20 10.64 18.50
N VAL A 173 -13.29 10.42 17.78
CA VAL A 173 -13.27 10.19 16.34
C VAL A 173 -13.63 11.45 15.54
N GLN A 174 -14.00 12.54 16.24
CA GLN A 174 -14.16 13.84 15.64
C GLN A 174 -12.77 14.50 15.50
N ASN A 175 -12.46 15.07 14.36
CA ASN A 175 -11.17 15.72 14.06
C ASN A 175 -9.98 14.75 13.94
N ILE A 176 -10.23 13.52 13.54
CA ILE A 176 -9.14 12.63 13.10
C ILE A 176 -8.47 13.26 11.89
N ASP A 177 -7.14 13.25 11.92
CA ASP A 177 -6.37 13.65 10.75
C ASP A 177 -6.64 12.68 9.58
N THR A 178 -7.38 13.15 8.58
CA THR A 178 -7.71 12.39 7.38
C THR A 178 -6.63 12.50 6.31
N GLY A 179 -5.53 13.20 6.57
CA GLY A 179 -4.51 13.50 5.56
C GLY A 179 -5.07 14.26 4.35
N GLY A 180 -6.21 14.94 4.50
CA GLY A 180 -6.91 15.67 3.45
C GLY A 180 -7.80 14.82 2.54
N ALA A 181 -7.89 13.50 2.75
CA ALA A 181 -8.86 12.64 2.07
C ALA A 181 -10.29 12.94 2.51
N LYS A 182 -11.26 12.66 1.64
CA LYS A 182 -12.68 12.78 1.96
C LYS A 182 -13.14 11.61 2.84
N GLU A 183 -14.24 11.78 3.56
CA GLU A 183 -14.77 10.74 4.45
C GLU A 183 -15.15 9.46 3.70
N ASP A 184 -15.66 9.57 2.49
CA ASP A 184 -16.04 8.45 1.62
C ASP A 184 -14.84 7.74 0.97
N GLN A 185 -13.63 8.27 1.15
CA GLN A 185 -12.37 7.68 0.72
C GLN A 185 -11.61 6.99 1.86
N LEU A 186 -12.22 6.83 3.02
CA LEU A 186 -11.58 6.28 4.21
C LEU A 186 -12.14 4.90 4.55
N VAL A 187 -11.31 3.87 4.47
CA VAL A 187 -11.63 2.52 4.97
C VAL A 187 -11.23 2.46 6.44
N THR A 188 -12.24 2.57 7.33
CA THR A 188 -12.03 2.58 8.77
C THR A 188 -11.88 1.17 9.33
N TRP A 189 -11.01 1.01 10.30
CA TRP A 189 -10.77 -0.23 11.02
C TRP A 189 -10.31 0.07 12.45
N VAL A 190 -10.48 -0.87 13.37
CA VAL A 190 -10.04 -0.75 14.76
C VAL A 190 -8.87 -1.69 15.04
N GLU A 191 -8.97 -2.92 14.60
CA GLU A 191 -7.93 -3.94 14.69
C GLU A 191 -7.63 -4.51 13.31
N SER A 192 -6.39 -4.92 13.10
CA SER A 192 -5.94 -5.60 11.90
C SER A 192 -5.00 -6.76 12.25
N HIS A 193 -4.74 -7.63 11.28
CA HIS A 193 -3.78 -8.72 11.43
C HIS A 193 -2.37 -8.21 11.78
N ASP A 194 -1.96 -7.03 11.26
CA ASP A 194 -0.65 -6.44 11.56
C ASP A 194 -0.54 -5.94 13.00
N ASN A 195 -1.56 -5.26 13.51
CA ASN A 195 -1.57 -4.86 14.91
C ASN A 195 -1.46 -6.08 15.82
N TYR A 196 -2.17 -7.15 15.50
CA TYR A 196 -2.12 -8.37 16.28
C TYR A 196 -0.77 -9.09 16.16
N ALA A 197 -0.23 -9.22 14.96
CA ALA A 197 1.00 -9.96 14.67
C ALA A 197 2.24 -9.23 15.23
N ASN A 198 2.29 -7.90 15.10
CA ASN A 198 3.45 -7.10 15.50
C ASN A 198 3.48 -6.74 16.99
N GLY A 199 2.50 -7.19 17.75
CA GLY A 199 2.43 -6.92 19.19
C GLY A 199 2.08 -5.48 19.54
N ASP A 200 1.70 -4.64 18.57
CA ASP A 200 1.07 -3.33 18.77
C ASP A 200 -0.36 -3.51 19.31
N LYS A 201 -0.50 -4.56 20.10
CA LYS A 201 -1.67 -4.72 20.96
C LYS A 201 -1.71 -3.49 21.83
N GLU A 202 -2.65 -2.62 21.59
CA GLU A 202 -3.10 -1.84 22.69
C GLU A 202 -3.46 -2.87 23.75
N SER A 203 -2.63 -2.96 24.79
CA SER A 203 -2.87 -3.87 25.90
C SER A 203 -4.26 -3.56 26.45
N THR A 204 -5.16 -4.47 26.20
CA THR A 204 -6.48 -4.46 26.85
C THR A 204 -6.33 -4.69 28.34
#